data_d18318c2d8ef9cc8750b18a5dde32c9d
#
_entry.id   d18318c2d8ef9cc8750b18a5dde32c9d
#
_cell.length_a   1.000
_cell.length_b   1.000
_cell.length_c   1.000
_cell.angle_alpha   90.00
_cell.angle_beta   90.00
_cell.angle_gamma   90.00
#
_symmetry.space_group_name_H-M   'P 1'
#
loop_
_entity.id
_entity.type
_entity.pdbx_description
1 polymer ?
#
loop_
_entity_poly.entity_id
_entity_poly.type
_entity_poly.pdbx_seq_one_letter_code
_entity_poly.pdbx_strand_id
1 'polypeptide(L)'
;MIAIDNTLVSDDLFTECFCCNLKKCKGCCCIEGDAGAPLEKEEVSLLEKYYPFYKEYMTQEARNIVETKGFGDIFPPDGNLGTPLVNGRDCVYLTQGGDGIAYCAVERAFREGKIPFRKPVSCYLFPVRIESFSEYDAVNFFDWDICRDAKVHGRREGIPVFRFLKQPLIEKYGEGWYEQAEAVYKGVFEGKS
;
A
#
# COMPACT_ATOMS: atom_id res chain seq x y z
N MET A 1 5.62 -20.09 6.95
CA MET A 1 5.71 -18.78 7.66
C MET A 1 7.03 -18.71 8.40
N ILE A 2 7.67 -17.56 8.42
CA ILE A 2 9.02 -17.35 8.96
C ILE A 2 8.98 -16.22 9.99
N ALA A 3 9.57 -16.46 11.16
CA ALA A 3 9.72 -15.42 12.18
C ALA A 3 10.96 -14.57 11.88
N ILE A 4 10.77 -13.24 11.85
CA ILE A 4 11.83 -12.24 11.76
C ILE A 4 11.51 -11.16 12.80
N ASP A 5 12.35 -11.03 13.82
CA ASP A 5 12.08 -10.19 14.99
C ASP A 5 10.66 -10.42 15.54
N ASN A 6 9.88 -9.37 15.72
CA ASN A 6 8.47 -9.44 16.17
C ASN A 6 7.48 -9.57 14.99
N THR A 7 7.87 -10.22 13.89
CA THR A 7 6.98 -10.44 12.76
C THR A 7 6.89 -11.91 12.38
N LEU A 8 5.73 -12.33 11.89
CA LEU A 8 5.48 -13.64 11.31
C LEU A 8 5.17 -13.44 9.81
N VAL A 9 6.16 -13.74 8.96
CA VAL A 9 6.16 -13.43 7.54
C VAL A 9 5.69 -14.62 6.73
N SER A 10 4.72 -14.43 5.83
CA SER A 10 4.30 -15.47 4.88
C SER A 10 5.43 -15.83 3.92
N ASP A 11 5.57 -17.12 3.63
CA ASP A 11 6.51 -17.63 2.63
C ASP A 11 6.28 -17.00 1.25
N ASP A 12 5.05 -16.59 0.96
CA ASP A 12 4.64 -15.96 -0.30
C ASP A 12 5.41 -14.66 -0.59
N LEU A 13 5.89 -13.95 0.45
CA LEU A 13 6.73 -12.77 0.23
C LEU A 13 8.04 -13.12 -0.47
N PHE A 14 8.51 -14.35 -0.28
CA PHE A 14 9.77 -14.85 -0.82
C PHE A 14 9.60 -15.68 -2.09
N THR A 15 8.48 -16.37 -2.25
CA THR A 15 8.23 -17.28 -3.37
C THR A 15 7.44 -16.64 -4.50
N GLU A 16 6.53 -15.71 -4.19
CA GLU A 16 5.78 -14.98 -5.21
C GLU A 16 6.59 -13.81 -5.76
N CYS A 17 6.44 -13.59 -7.08
CA CYS A 17 7.08 -12.48 -7.77
C CYS A 17 6.08 -11.36 -8.04
N PHE A 18 6.54 -10.12 -7.89
CA PHE A 18 5.72 -8.94 -8.10
C PHE A 18 6.54 -7.75 -8.60
N CYS A 19 6.03 -7.08 -9.61
CA CYS A 19 6.56 -5.78 -10.06
C CYS A 19 5.40 -4.97 -10.66
N CYS A 20 5.04 -3.88 -10.01
CA CYS A 20 3.89 -3.07 -10.42
C CYS A 20 4.04 -2.56 -11.86
N ASN A 21 2.98 -2.71 -12.66
CA ASN A 21 2.94 -2.26 -14.05
C ASN A 21 1.78 -1.28 -14.26
N LEU A 22 1.98 -0.03 -13.87
CA LEU A 22 0.96 1.03 -13.96
C LEU A 22 0.45 1.27 -15.39
N LYS A 23 1.28 1.01 -16.41
CA LYS A 23 0.84 1.12 -17.83
C LYS A 23 -0.27 0.11 -18.16
N LYS A 24 -0.29 -1.03 -17.47
CA LYS A 24 -1.32 -2.08 -17.64
C LYS A 24 -2.49 -1.89 -16.69
N CYS A 25 -2.25 -1.88 -15.38
CA CYS A 25 -3.31 -1.82 -14.38
C CYS A 25 -3.94 -0.43 -14.20
N LYS A 26 -3.32 0.64 -14.75
CA LYS A 26 -3.83 2.01 -14.66
C LYS A 26 -4.11 2.52 -13.24
N GLY A 27 -3.49 1.91 -12.23
CA GLY A 27 -3.69 2.29 -10.83
C GLY A 27 -4.99 1.73 -10.23
N CYS A 28 -5.43 0.53 -10.66
CA CYS A 28 -6.68 -0.10 -10.21
C CYS A 28 -6.83 -0.18 -8.68
N CYS A 29 -5.75 -0.31 -7.92
CA CYS A 29 -5.80 -0.33 -6.46
C CYS A 29 -6.36 0.98 -5.82
N CYS A 30 -6.42 2.07 -6.58
CA CYS A 30 -7.08 3.31 -6.17
C CYS A 30 -8.51 3.46 -6.73
N ILE A 31 -8.93 2.56 -7.64
CA ILE A 31 -10.21 2.62 -8.37
C ILE A 31 -11.16 1.51 -7.88
N GLU A 32 -10.63 0.32 -7.58
CA GLU A 32 -11.42 -0.87 -7.23
C GLU A 32 -11.48 -1.05 -5.69
N GLY A 33 -11.83 0.01 -4.96
CA GLY A 33 -11.88 -0.03 -3.51
C GLY A 33 -13.24 -0.50 -3.00
N ASP A 34 -13.33 -1.72 -2.41
CA ASP A 34 -14.57 -2.19 -1.78
C ASP A 34 -14.78 -1.58 -0.40
N ALA A 35 -13.68 -1.40 0.36
CA ALA A 35 -13.70 -0.92 1.75
C ALA A 35 -12.61 0.11 2.04
N GLY A 36 -12.07 0.77 1.00
CA GLY A 36 -10.95 1.68 1.12
C GLY A 36 -9.63 0.98 1.51
N ALA A 37 -8.54 1.73 1.54
CA ALA A 37 -7.27 1.21 2.05
C ALA A 37 -7.24 1.34 3.57
N PRO A 38 -6.82 0.30 4.33
CA PRO A 38 -6.70 0.38 5.78
C PRO A 38 -5.88 1.58 6.24
N LEU A 39 -6.30 2.23 7.33
CA LEU A 39 -5.63 3.38 7.93
C LEU A 39 -5.32 3.11 9.40
N GLU A 40 -4.16 3.62 9.83
CA GLU A 40 -3.87 3.81 11.25
C GLU A 40 -4.49 5.15 11.72
N LYS A 41 -4.84 5.27 13.00
CA LYS A 41 -5.47 6.50 13.54
C LYS A 41 -4.59 7.73 13.35
N GLU A 42 -3.29 7.56 13.50
CA GLU A 42 -2.27 8.58 13.32
C GLU A 42 -2.22 9.07 11.88
N GLU A 43 -2.47 8.17 10.92
CA GLU A 43 -2.48 8.52 9.49
C GLU A 43 -3.67 9.42 9.13
N VAL A 44 -4.83 9.22 9.77
CA VAL A 44 -5.98 10.12 9.59
C VAL A 44 -5.61 11.55 9.97
N SER A 45 -4.91 11.71 11.11
CA SER A 45 -4.45 13.03 11.57
C SER A 45 -3.42 13.65 10.61
N LEU A 46 -2.54 12.83 10.01
CA LEU A 46 -1.58 13.30 9.01
C LEU A 46 -2.26 13.69 7.70
N LEU A 47 -3.26 12.92 7.25
CA LEU A 47 -4.06 13.23 6.08
C LEU A 47 -4.78 14.58 6.27
N GLU A 48 -5.42 14.80 7.41
CA GLU A 48 -6.07 16.08 7.74
C GLU A 48 -5.06 17.24 7.76
N LYS A 49 -3.96 17.07 8.51
CA LYS A 49 -2.91 18.09 8.65
C LYS A 49 -2.34 18.56 7.31
N TYR A 50 -2.14 17.64 6.38
CA TYR A 50 -1.50 17.95 5.10
C TYR A 50 -2.51 18.19 3.97
N TYR A 51 -3.81 18.14 4.24
CA TYR A 51 -4.87 18.39 3.27
C TYR A 51 -4.69 19.68 2.45
N PRO A 52 -4.32 20.84 3.03
CA PRO A 52 -4.12 22.06 2.27
C PRO A 52 -3.13 21.95 1.11
N PHE A 53 -2.17 21.01 1.18
CA PHE A 53 -1.08 20.84 0.22
C PHE A 53 -1.40 19.85 -0.91
N TYR A 54 -2.38 18.95 -0.74
CA TYR A 54 -2.74 17.97 -1.76
C TYR A 54 -4.16 18.07 -2.29
N LYS A 55 -5.02 18.88 -1.67
CA LYS A 55 -6.43 19.04 -2.09
C LYS A 55 -6.59 19.49 -3.53
N GLU A 56 -5.66 20.27 -4.06
CA GLU A 56 -5.70 20.76 -5.44
C GLU A 56 -5.63 19.63 -6.47
N TYR A 57 -5.07 18.46 -6.10
CA TYR A 57 -5.00 17.29 -6.96
C TYR A 57 -6.24 16.40 -6.90
N MET A 58 -7.11 16.61 -5.91
CA MET A 58 -8.35 15.84 -5.72
C MET A 58 -9.49 16.41 -6.55
N THR A 59 -10.47 15.56 -6.89
CA THR A 59 -11.73 16.02 -7.49
C THR A 59 -12.54 16.86 -6.50
N GLN A 60 -13.45 17.70 -6.99
CA GLN A 60 -14.32 18.47 -6.10
C GLN A 60 -15.21 17.58 -5.23
N GLU A 61 -15.71 16.47 -5.79
CA GLU A 61 -16.53 15.51 -5.06
C GLU A 61 -15.75 14.85 -3.90
N ALA A 62 -14.51 14.43 -4.17
CA ALA A 62 -13.63 13.85 -3.15
C ALA A 62 -13.32 14.86 -2.03
N ARG A 63 -13.07 16.13 -2.37
CA ARG A 63 -12.89 17.21 -1.39
C ARG A 63 -14.11 17.38 -0.50
N ASN A 64 -15.30 17.43 -1.09
CA ASN A 64 -16.55 17.57 -0.34
C ASN A 64 -16.74 16.39 0.65
N ILE A 65 -16.36 15.17 0.25
CA ILE A 65 -16.44 13.99 1.14
C ILE A 65 -15.54 14.17 2.36
N VAL A 66 -14.25 14.46 2.18
CA VAL A 66 -13.33 14.59 3.31
C VAL A 66 -13.65 15.80 4.20
N GLU A 67 -14.15 16.90 3.63
CA GLU A 67 -14.54 18.10 4.37
C GLU A 67 -15.84 17.92 5.17
N THR A 68 -16.71 16.99 4.77
CA THR A 68 -18.00 16.74 5.45
C THR A 68 -18.00 15.49 6.34
N LYS A 69 -17.29 14.43 5.92
CA LYS A 69 -17.28 13.13 6.62
C LYS A 69 -15.99 12.82 7.36
N GLY A 70 -14.90 13.55 7.05
CA GLY A 70 -13.57 13.31 7.63
C GLY A 70 -12.62 12.58 6.68
N PHE A 71 -11.37 12.42 7.13
CA PHE A 71 -10.25 11.90 6.36
C PHE A 71 -10.06 10.39 6.43
N GLY A 72 -10.90 9.71 7.23
CA GLY A 72 -11.02 8.25 7.33
C GLY A 72 -12.49 7.87 7.46
N ASP A 73 -12.82 6.62 7.13
CA ASP A 73 -14.17 6.07 7.23
C ASP A 73 -14.12 4.70 7.93
N ILE A 74 -15.24 4.29 8.54
CA ILE A 74 -15.35 3.01 9.23
C ILE A 74 -16.18 2.07 8.37
N PHE A 75 -15.58 0.96 7.97
CA PHE A 75 -16.20 -0.02 7.08
C PHE A 75 -16.75 -1.24 7.83
N PRO A 76 -18.01 -1.63 7.58
CA PRO A 76 -18.57 -2.86 8.10
C PRO A 76 -18.01 -4.09 7.33
N PRO A 77 -18.06 -5.31 7.90
CA PRO A 77 -18.62 -5.63 9.21
C PRO A 77 -17.66 -5.41 10.39
N ASP A 78 -16.36 -5.30 10.13
CA ASP A 78 -15.33 -5.42 11.17
C ASP A 78 -15.04 -4.09 11.86
N GLY A 79 -15.63 -2.98 11.40
CA GLY A 79 -15.40 -1.65 11.94
C GLY A 79 -13.99 -1.12 11.66
N ASN A 80 -13.33 -1.64 10.63
CA ASN A 80 -11.98 -1.24 10.26
C ASN A 80 -11.94 0.19 9.70
N LEU A 81 -10.95 0.95 10.14
CA LEU A 81 -10.69 2.29 9.64
C LEU A 81 -10.01 2.22 8.26
N GLY A 82 -10.53 2.96 7.29
CA GLY A 82 -10.00 2.97 5.93
C GLY A 82 -10.14 4.32 5.25
N THR A 83 -9.57 4.45 4.05
CA THR A 83 -9.73 5.66 3.23
C THR A 83 -11.16 5.80 2.74
N PRO A 84 -11.81 6.99 2.86
CA PRO A 84 -13.13 7.19 2.32
C PRO A 84 -13.20 6.94 0.81
N LEU A 85 -14.37 6.60 0.31
CA LEU A 85 -14.60 6.28 -1.09
C LEU A 85 -15.59 7.26 -1.74
N VAL A 86 -15.32 7.60 -2.99
CA VAL A 86 -16.26 8.29 -3.89
C VAL A 86 -17.18 7.22 -4.48
N ASN A 87 -18.49 7.37 -4.27
CA ASN A 87 -19.51 6.44 -4.77
C ASN A 87 -19.28 4.96 -4.41
N GLY A 88 -18.64 4.69 -3.25
CA GLY A 88 -18.35 3.35 -2.78
C GLY A 88 -17.32 2.59 -3.62
N ARG A 89 -16.50 3.28 -4.41
CA ARG A 89 -15.55 2.66 -5.34
C ARG A 89 -14.19 3.34 -5.35
N ASP A 90 -14.08 4.56 -5.81
CA ASP A 90 -12.81 5.24 -5.99
C ASP A 90 -12.30 5.82 -4.67
N CYS A 91 -11.02 5.62 -4.36
CA CYS A 91 -10.41 6.27 -3.20
C CYS A 91 -10.51 7.80 -3.32
N VAL A 92 -10.93 8.50 -2.25
CA VAL A 92 -11.03 9.98 -2.27
C VAL A 92 -9.70 10.67 -2.57
N TYR A 93 -8.59 10.02 -2.27
CA TYR A 93 -7.24 10.55 -2.55
C TYR A 93 -6.76 10.26 -3.98
N LEU A 94 -7.62 9.71 -4.83
CA LEU A 94 -7.29 9.47 -6.24
C LEU A 94 -7.13 10.79 -7.00
N THR A 95 -6.10 10.86 -7.85
CA THR A 95 -5.92 11.89 -8.88
C THR A 95 -5.65 11.24 -10.22
N GLN A 96 -6.14 11.84 -11.29
CA GLN A 96 -5.90 11.34 -12.65
C GLN A 96 -4.63 11.98 -13.22
N GLY A 97 -3.73 11.15 -13.74
CA GLY A 97 -2.63 11.62 -14.57
C GLY A 97 -3.08 11.96 -16.00
N GLY A 98 -2.33 12.79 -16.69
CA GLY A 98 -2.56 13.07 -18.11
C GLY A 98 -2.36 11.85 -19.04
N ASP A 99 -1.79 10.76 -18.51
CA ASP A 99 -1.58 9.47 -19.17
C ASP A 99 -2.72 8.46 -18.94
N GLY A 100 -3.80 8.90 -18.27
CA GLY A 100 -4.95 8.07 -17.93
C GLY A 100 -4.66 7.04 -16.83
N ILE A 101 -3.59 7.25 -16.05
CA ILE A 101 -3.25 6.44 -14.87
C ILE A 101 -3.76 7.12 -13.62
N ALA A 102 -4.37 6.35 -12.71
CA ALA A 102 -4.76 6.81 -11.39
C ALA A 102 -3.54 6.82 -10.46
N TYR A 103 -3.36 7.92 -9.76
CA TYR A 103 -2.31 8.15 -8.76
C TYR A 103 -2.92 8.59 -7.44
N CYS A 104 -2.11 8.63 -6.40
CA CYS A 104 -2.49 9.18 -5.10
C CYS A 104 -2.14 10.67 -5.02
N ALA A 105 -3.11 11.53 -4.69
CA ALA A 105 -2.90 12.97 -4.51
C ALA A 105 -1.91 13.26 -3.37
N VAL A 106 -1.95 12.47 -2.29
CA VAL A 106 -1.03 12.58 -1.15
C VAL A 106 0.40 12.25 -1.59
N GLU A 107 0.59 11.10 -2.30
CA GLU A 107 1.91 10.72 -2.81
C GLU A 107 2.45 11.74 -3.82
N ARG A 108 1.58 12.36 -4.62
CA ARG A 108 1.98 13.42 -5.53
C ARG A 108 2.55 14.62 -4.79
N ALA A 109 1.86 15.10 -3.75
CA ALA A 109 2.37 16.20 -2.91
C ALA A 109 3.69 15.85 -2.21
N PHE A 110 3.84 14.61 -1.76
CA PHE A 110 5.10 14.11 -1.21
C PHE A 110 6.24 14.15 -2.26
N ARG A 111 6.01 13.64 -3.46
CA ARG A 111 7.01 13.63 -4.54
C ARG A 111 7.41 15.03 -5.01
N GLU A 112 6.50 15.98 -4.89
CA GLU A 112 6.77 17.41 -5.16
C GLU A 112 7.45 18.12 -3.96
N GLY A 113 7.74 17.40 -2.87
CA GLY A 113 8.42 17.95 -1.68
C GLY A 113 7.54 18.88 -0.83
N LYS A 114 6.21 18.89 -1.05
CA LYS A 114 5.26 19.75 -0.33
C LYS A 114 4.95 19.24 1.08
N ILE A 115 5.03 17.93 1.30
CA ILE A 115 4.74 17.27 2.56
C ILE A 115 5.73 16.14 2.84
N PRO A 116 6.03 15.82 4.11
CA PRO A 116 6.91 14.69 4.47
C PRO A 116 6.18 13.33 4.52
N PHE A 117 4.85 13.32 4.54
CA PHE A 117 4.03 12.10 4.59
C PHE A 117 3.77 11.59 3.18
N ARG A 118 4.29 10.40 2.88
CA ARG A 118 4.21 9.85 1.52
C ARG A 118 2.79 9.43 1.14
N LYS A 119 2.19 8.52 1.88
CA LYS A 119 0.82 7.99 1.77
C LYS A 119 0.60 6.96 2.88
N PRO A 120 -0.65 6.49 3.11
CA PRO A 120 -0.90 5.44 4.09
C PRO A 120 -0.01 4.21 3.89
N VAL A 121 0.46 3.64 5.01
CA VAL A 121 1.39 2.51 5.00
C VAL A 121 0.81 1.30 4.28
N SER A 122 -0.50 1.07 4.41
CA SER A 122 -1.20 -0.02 3.70
C SER A 122 -1.15 0.12 2.17
N CYS A 123 -1.16 1.36 1.65
CA CYS A 123 -0.98 1.66 0.24
C CYS A 123 0.49 1.58 -0.19
N TYR A 124 1.41 1.92 0.71
CA TYR A 124 2.83 1.92 0.42
C TYR A 124 3.42 0.50 0.41
N LEU A 125 2.93 -0.35 1.31
CA LEU A 125 3.30 -1.77 1.40
C LEU A 125 2.51 -2.67 0.43
N PHE A 126 1.47 -2.15 -0.25
CA PHE A 126 0.70 -2.99 -1.16
C PHE A 126 1.59 -3.64 -2.23
N PRO A 127 1.49 -4.95 -2.47
CA PRO A 127 0.42 -5.88 -2.09
C PRO A 127 0.61 -6.64 -0.75
N VAL A 128 1.46 -6.18 0.12
CA VAL A 128 1.56 -6.75 1.47
C VAL A 128 0.50 -6.13 2.38
N ARG A 129 -0.12 -6.97 3.21
CA ARG A 129 -1.04 -6.62 4.28
C ARG A 129 -0.43 -7.01 5.62
N ILE A 130 -0.54 -6.11 6.58
CA ILE A 130 -0.09 -6.32 7.95
C ILE A 130 -1.32 -6.39 8.84
N GLU A 131 -1.36 -7.43 9.66
CA GLU A 131 -2.31 -7.57 10.76
C GLU A 131 -1.52 -7.57 12.06
N SER A 132 -1.76 -6.54 12.90
CA SER A 132 -1.02 -6.37 14.15
C SER A 132 -1.73 -7.07 15.30
N PHE A 133 -0.99 -7.94 15.98
CA PHE A 133 -1.38 -8.62 17.23
C PHE A 133 -0.57 -8.04 18.39
N SER A 134 -0.94 -8.40 19.63
CA SER A 134 -0.24 -7.91 20.83
C SER A 134 1.25 -8.26 20.88
N GLU A 135 1.62 -9.40 20.31
CA GLU A 135 2.97 -9.97 20.41
C GLU A 135 3.77 -9.86 19.09
N TYR A 136 3.10 -9.74 17.95
CA TYR A 136 3.74 -9.74 16.63
C TYR A 136 2.84 -9.14 15.56
N ASP A 137 3.47 -8.76 14.46
CA ASP A 137 2.78 -8.44 13.20
C ASP A 137 2.76 -9.68 12.27
N ALA A 138 1.59 -10.03 11.74
CA ALA A 138 1.48 -10.97 10.63
C ALA A 138 1.62 -10.22 9.31
N VAL A 139 2.65 -10.59 8.53
CA VAL A 139 3.01 -9.93 7.27
C VAL A 139 2.68 -10.86 6.12
N ASN A 140 1.59 -10.57 5.39
CA ASN A 140 1.03 -11.46 4.39
C ASN A 140 1.02 -10.84 2.99
N PHE A 141 1.23 -11.67 1.97
CA PHE A 141 0.98 -11.28 0.58
C PHE A 141 -0.53 -11.33 0.29
N PHE A 142 -1.08 -10.24 -0.21
CA PHE A 142 -2.48 -10.15 -0.62
C PHE A 142 -2.58 -10.37 -2.13
N ASP A 143 -3.00 -11.57 -2.51
CA ASP A 143 -3.20 -11.91 -3.91
C ASP A 143 -4.53 -11.35 -4.42
N TRP A 144 -4.46 -10.25 -5.14
CA TRP A 144 -5.63 -9.59 -5.72
C TRP A 144 -5.60 -9.67 -7.25
N ASP A 145 -6.72 -10.08 -7.85
CA ASP A 145 -6.84 -10.31 -9.31
C ASP A 145 -6.48 -9.09 -10.16
N ILE A 146 -6.73 -7.88 -9.65
CA ILE A 146 -6.36 -6.63 -10.35
C ILE A 146 -4.84 -6.50 -10.55
N CYS A 147 -4.04 -7.26 -9.80
CA CYS A 147 -2.57 -7.28 -9.87
C CYS A 147 -1.99 -8.40 -10.74
N ARG A 148 -2.82 -9.12 -11.50
CA ARG A 148 -2.35 -10.22 -12.37
C ARG A 148 -1.18 -9.82 -13.27
N ASP A 149 -1.26 -8.66 -13.91
CA ASP A 149 -0.18 -8.16 -14.78
C ASP A 149 1.11 -7.83 -14.01
N ALA A 150 0.99 -7.41 -12.74
CA ALA A 150 2.15 -7.16 -11.89
C ALA A 150 2.85 -8.45 -11.48
N LYS A 151 2.10 -9.54 -11.22
CA LYS A 151 2.66 -10.87 -10.96
C LYS A 151 3.38 -11.44 -12.20
N VAL A 152 2.76 -11.32 -13.37
CA VAL A 152 3.39 -11.74 -14.65
C VAL A 152 4.68 -10.96 -14.90
N HIS A 153 4.64 -9.64 -14.68
CA HIS A 153 5.83 -8.78 -14.84
C HIS A 153 6.91 -9.15 -13.83
N GLY A 154 6.56 -9.32 -12.56
CA GLY A 154 7.50 -9.72 -11.50
C GLY A 154 8.19 -11.06 -11.78
N ARG A 155 7.44 -12.06 -12.27
CA ARG A 155 8.02 -13.37 -12.66
C ARG A 155 9.01 -13.23 -13.82
N ARG A 156 8.70 -12.41 -14.81
CA ARG A 156 9.61 -12.17 -15.94
C ARG A 156 10.90 -11.50 -15.49
N GLU A 157 10.83 -10.57 -14.55
CA GLU A 157 11.98 -9.85 -14.01
C GLU A 157 12.69 -10.60 -12.86
N GLY A 158 12.10 -11.71 -12.37
CA GLY A 158 12.63 -12.50 -11.24
C GLY A 158 12.66 -11.72 -9.93
N ILE A 159 11.65 -10.85 -9.67
CA ILE A 159 11.63 -9.97 -8.50
C ILE A 159 10.64 -10.52 -7.47
N PRO A 160 11.09 -11.12 -6.34
CA PRO A 160 10.22 -11.51 -5.25
C PRO A 160 9.51 -10.30 -4.61
N VAL A 161 8.32 -10.53 -4.04
CA VAL A 161 7.50 -9.48 -3.41
C VAL A 161 8.30 -8.66 -2.39
N PHE A 162 9.05 -9.30 -1.49
CA PHE A 162 9.82 -8.58 -0.47
C PHE A 162 10.91 -7.68 -1.07
N ARG A 163 11.53 -8.07 -2.20
CA ARG A 163 12.51 -7.24 -2.91
C ARG A 163 11.86 -6.07 -3.65
N PHE A 164 10.68 -6.29 -4.24
CA PHE A 164 9.89 -5.20 -4.82
C PHE A 164 9.54 -4.14 -3.77
N LEU A 165 9.26 -4.58 -2.54
CA LEU A 165 8.88 -3.72 -1.40
C LEU A 165 10.06 -3.37 -0.48
N LYS A 166 11.31 -3.46 -0.96
CA LYS A 166 12.48 -3.20 -0.12
C LYS A 166 12.35 -1.91 0.69
N GLN A 167 12.12 -0.79 0.01
CA GLN A 167 12.07 0.51 0.67
C GLN A 167 10.90 0.63 1.67
N PRO A 168 9.65 0.26 1.32
CA PRO A 168 8.55 0.23 2.28
C PRO A 168 8.79 -0.63 3.51
N LEU A 169 9.39 -1.81 3.34
CA LEU A 169 9.68 -2.72 4.45
C LEU A 169 10.78 -2.17 5.37
N ILE A 170 11.81 -1.53 4.79
CA ILE A 170 12.84 -0.83 5.58
C ILE A 170 12.23 0.34 6.36
N GLU A 171 11.35 1.13 5.75
CA GLU A 171 10.68 2.24 6.43
C GLU A 171 9.77 1.77 7.58
N LYS A 172 9.13 0.60 7.44
CA LYS A 172 8.25 0.04 8.48
C LYS A 172 9.01 -0.68 9.59
N TYR A 173 10.00 -1.51 9.24
CA TYR A 173 10.64 -2.46 10.17
C TYR A 173 12.14 -2.19 10.40
N GLY A 174 12.76 -1.33 9.63
CA GLY A 174 14.18 -1.01 9.71
C GLY A 174 15.08 -1.86 8.81
N GLU A 175 16.32 -1.39 8.60
CA GLU A 175 17.30 -2.07 7.74
C GLU A 175 17.68 -3.46 8.28
N GLY A 176 17.85 -3.60 9.60
CA GLY A 176 18.21 -4.89 10.22
C GLY A 176 17.18 -5.98 9.98
N TRP A 177 15.89 -5.65 10.01
CA TRP A 177 14.83 -6.57 9.64
C TRP A 177 14.96 -7.00 8.18
N TYR A 178 15.19 -6.06 7.29
CA TYR A 178 15.32 -6.35 5.85
C TYR A 178 16.56 -7.22 5.55
N GLU A 179 17.67 -7.01 6.24
CA GLU A 179 18.87 -7.85 6.13
C GLU A 179 18.59 -9.30 6.57
N GLN A 180 17.82 -9.50 7.64
CA GLN A 180 17.37 -10.84 8.06
C GLN A 180 16.46 -11.47 6.98
N ALA A 181 15.53 -10.72 6.40
CA ALA A 181 14.68 -11.21 5.30
C ALA A 181 15.51 -11.64 4.08
N GLU A 182 16.55 -10.89 3.71
CA GLU A 182 17.49 -11.28 2.64
C GLU A 182 18.30 -12.53 3.00
N ALA A 183 18.72 -12.67 4.25
CA ALA A 183 19.44 -13.87 4.71
C ALA A 183 18.55 -15.11 4.65
N VAL A 184 17.29 -14.99 5.08
CA VAL A 184 16.26 -16.05 4.96
C VAL A 184 16.05 -16.43 3.49
N TYR A 185 15.86 -15.43 2.61
CA TYR A 185 15.67 -15.70 1.19
C TYR A 185 16.83 -16.51 0.60
N LYS A 186 18.07 -16.08 0.84
CA LYS A 186 19.28 -16.77 0.36
C LYS A 186 19.42 -18.19 0.91
N GLY A 187 19.13 -18.39 2.18
CA GLY A 187 19.29 -19.70 2.83
C GLY A 187 18.21 -20.71 2.52
N VAL A 188 16.98 -20.25 2.24
CA VAL A 188 15.81 -21.14 2.17
C VAL A 188 15.19 -21.19 0.76
N PHE A 189 15.15 -20.09 0.03
CA PHE A 189 14.36 -19.95 -1.19
C PHE A 189 15.20 -19.75 -2.45
N GLU A 190 16.39 -19.17 -2.35
CA GLU A 190 17.24 -18.92 -3.53
C GLU A 190 17.63 -20.23 -4.21
N GLY A 191 17.33 -20.34 -5.50
CA GLY A 191 17.61 -21.57 -6.29
C GLY A 191 16.55 -22.67 -6.22
N LYS A 192 15.40 -22.42 -5.54
CA LYS A 192 14.27 -23.37 -5.51
C LYS A 192 13.10 -22.97 -6.44
N SER A 193 13.29 -21.94 -7.24
CA SER A 193 12.28 -21.39 -8.19
C SER A 193 12.41 -22.01 -9.56
#